data_8ebd0233f3a92ad8e8dd3f49aca12926
#
_entry.id   8ebd0233f3a92ad8e8dd3f49aca12926
#
_cell.length_a   1.000
_cell.length_b   1.000
_cell.length_c   1.000
_cell.angle_alpha   90.00
_cell.angle_beta   90.00
_cell.angle_gamma   90.00
#
_symmetry.space_group_name_H-M   'P 1'
#
loop_
_entity.id
_entity.type
_entity.pdbx_description
1 polymer ?
#
loop_
_entity_poly.entity_id
_entity_poly.type
_entity_poly.pdbx_seq_one_letter_code
_entity_poly.pdbx_strand_id
1 'polypeptide(L)'
;VDFSAPLNYPIRAVFDGVVVRSNQFQKDVDIDTYNTFLEISAKVGKTPDDIYHFILLGKSVVIDHGFSITDKFRIITVYSHLSSISDDLVAGTKVKQGDIIGFSGNTGTSSGALKNSKGAHLHWEIFFDDSIGRYFLGQNIPFDMLKNNIDLLFDQ
;
A
#
# COMPACT_ATOMS: atom_id res chain seq x y z
N VAL A 1 0.44 -6.72 3.71
CA VAL A 1 -0.64 -7.71 3.74
C VAL A 1 -1.53 -7.53 2.52
N ASP A 2 -1.92 -8.62 1.87
CA ASP A 2 -2.78 -8.59 0.70
C ASP A 2 -4.20 -9.01 1.06
N PHE A 3 -5.15 -8.13 0.77
CA PHE A 3 -6.57 -8.39 0.94
C PHE A 3 -7.20 -8.66 -0.43
N SER A 4 -7.83 -9.81 -0.59
CA SER A 4 -8.60 -10.13 -1.81
C SER A 4 -9.74 -9.13 -1.97
N ALA A 5 -9.76 -8.45 -3.10
CA ALA A 5 -10.80 -7.48 -3.44
C ALA A 5 -11.09 -7.53 -4.95
N PRO A 6 -12.37 -7.49 -5.36
CA PRO A 6 -12.71 -7.39 -6.77
C PRO A 6 -12.12 -6.12 -7.39
N LEU A 7 -11.86 -6.14 -8.70
CA LEU A 7 -11.44 -4.93 -9.42
C LEU A 7 -12.46 -3.79 -9.21
N ASN A 8 -11.96 -2.58 -8.95
CA ASN A 8 -12.76 -1.37 -8.69
C ASN A 8 -13.64 -1.44 -7.43
N TYR A 9 -13.29 -2.25 -6.44
CA TYR A 9 -13.92 -2.21 -5.14
C TYR A 9 -13.43 -0.96 -4.35
N PRO A 10 -14.32 -0.19 -3.68
CA PRO A 10 -13.91 1.03 -2.98
C PRO A 10 -12.98 0.71 -1.79
N ILE A 11 -11.83 1.35 -1.76
CA ILE A 11 -10.85 1.27 -0.67
C ILE A 11 -11.00 2.50 0.22
N ARG A 12 -11.02 2.30 1.53
CA ARG A 12 -11.29 3.33 2.52
C ARG A 12 -10.11 3.54 3.45
N ALA A 13 -9.93 4.77 3.92
CA ALA A 13 -8.97 5.09 4.96
C ALA A 13 -9.33 4.39 6.28
N VAL A 14 -8.38 3.71 6.90
CA VAL A 14 -8.61 2.96 8.16
C VAL A 14 -8.71 3.89 9.37
N PHE A 15 -8.11 5.08 9.32
CA PHE A 15 -8.10 6.09 10.38
C PHE A 15 -8.12 7.49 9.78
N ASP A 16 -8.41 8.51 10.60
CA ASP A 16 -8.21 9.91 10.27
C ASP A 16 -6.73 10.18 9.98
N GLY A 17 -6.41 11.04 9.02
CA GLY A 17 -5.01 11.35 8.72
C GLY A 17 -4.84 12.40 7.63
N VAL A 18 -3.59 12.52 7.19
CA VAL A 18 -3.19 13.42 6.10
C VAL A 18 -2.49 12.60 5.02
N VAL A 19 -2.92 12.75 3.78
CA VAL A 19 -2.23 12.16 2.64
C VAL A 19 -0.83 12.77 2.53
N VAL A 20 0.21 11.95 2.59
CA VAL A 20 1.60 12.40 2.42
C VAL A 20 2.15 12.06 1.04
N ARG A 21 1.56 11.10 0.34
CA ARG A 21 1.88 10.75 -1.04
C ARG A 21 0.65 10.17 -1.75
N SER A 22 0.46 10.58 -3.01
CA SER A 22 -0.55 10.03 -3.91
C SER A 22 0.07 9.84 -5.29
N ASN A 23 0.20 8.58 -5.72
CA ASN A 23 0.76 8.21 -7.02
C ASN A 23 -0.35 7.96 -8.06
N GLN A 24 -1.31 8.89 -8.17
CA GLN A 24 -2.49 8.74 -9.02
C GLN A 24 -2.17 8.66 -10.52
N PHE A 25 -1.07 9.27 -10.98
CA PHE A 25 -0.65 9.28 -12.38
C PHE A 25 0.32 8.16 -12.74
N GLN A 26 0.63 7.26 -11.78
CA GLN A 26 1.50 6.12 -12.04
C GLN A 26 0.92 5.25 -13.16
N LYS A 27 1.78 4.90 -14.13
CA LYS A 27 1.46 4.00 -15.23
C LYS A 27 2.24 2.69 -15.04
N ASP A 28 1.62 1.59 -15.40
CA ASP A 28 2.32 0.32 -15.44
C ASP A 28 3.40 0.34 -16.53
N VAL A 29 4.54 -0.24 -16.23
CA VAL A 29 5.56 -0.56 -17.22
C VAL A 29 5.10 -1.77 -18.04
N ASP A 30 5.70 -1.99 -19.22
CA ASP A 30 5.47 -3.23 -19.96
C ASP A 30 6.06 -4.45 -19.25
N ILE A 31 5.64 -5.65 -19.67
CA ILE A 31 6.00 -6.89 -18.98
C ILE A 31 7.49 -7.19 -19.03
N ASP A 32 8.19 -6.82 -20.08
CA ASP A 32 9.64 -7.07 -20.22
C ASP A 32 10.43 -6.18 -19.26
N THR A 33 10.02 -4.90 -19.16
CA THR A 33 10.57 -3.95 -18.18
C THR A 33 10.28 -4.42 -16.75
N TYR A 34 9.05 -4.87 -16.47
CA TYR A 34 8.67 -5.41 -15.17
C TYR A 34 9.55 -6.60 -14.75
N ASN A 35 9.73 -7.57 -15.66
CA ASN A 35 10.59 -8.73 -15.42
C ASN A 35 12.05 -8.33 -15.19
N THR A 36 12.57 -7.34 -15.95
CA THR A 36 13.92 -6.79 -15.76
C THR A 36 14.10 -6.24 -14.34
N PHE A 37 13.13 -5.51 -13.80
CA PHE A 37 13.20 -5.00 -12.42
C PHE A 37 13.18 -6.12 -11.37
N LEU A 38 12.41 -7.19 -11.60
CA LEU A 38 12.43 -8.36 -10.72
C LEU A 38 13.79 -9.08 -10.76
N GLU A 39 14.40 -9.21 -11.94
CA GLU A 39 15.74 -9.79 -12.08
C GLU A 39 16.83 -8.95 -11.36
N ILE A 40 16.75 -7.62 -11.47
CA ILE A 40 17.64 -6.70 -10.75
C ILE A 40 17.47 -6.93 -9.24
N SER A 41 16.23 -6.95 -8.76
CA SER A 41 15.93 -7.20 -7.34
C SER A 41 16.49 -8.53 -6.85
N ALA A 42 16.34 -9.59 -7.64
CA ALA A 42 16.89 -10.91 -7.33
C ALA A 42 18.43 -10.91 -7.28
N LYS A 43 19.09 -10.24 -8.24
CA LYS A 43 20.56 -10.13 -8.27
C LYS A 43 21.13 -9.34 -7.09
N VAL A 44 20.43 -8.30 -6.65
CA VAL A 44 20.85 -7.45 -5.51
C VAL A 44 20.50 -8.11 -4.16
N GLY A 45 19.61 -9.11 -4.16
CA GLY A 45 19.12 -9.79 -2.96
C GLY A 45 18.08 -9.00 -2.16
N LYS A 46 17.64 -7.85 -2.68
CA LYS A 46 16.52 -7.04 -2.16
C LYS A 46 15.93 -6.21 -3.29
N THR A 47 14.68 -5.81 -3.15
CA THR A 47 14.08 -4.83 -4.07
C THR A 47 14.64 -3.44 -3.75
N PRO A 48 15.27 -2.73 -4.73
CA PRO A 48 15.65 -1.33 -4.56
C PRO A 48 14.44 -0.45 -4.24
N ASP A 49 14.62 0.56 -3.40
CA ASP A 49 13.51 1.40 -2.89
C ASP A 49 12.79 2.17 -4.01
N ASP A 50 13.49 2.61 -5.03
CA ASP A 50 12.92 3.27 -6.20
C ASP A 50 12.06 2.31 -7.04
N ILE A 51 12.51 1.08 -7.28
CA ILE A 51 11.70 0.04 -7.96
C ILE A 51 10.47 -0.26 -7.12
N TYR A 52 10.63 -0.43 -5.80
CA TYR A 52 9.50 -0.72 -4.91
C TYR A 52 8.46 0.39 -4.93
N HIS A 53 8.89 1.63 -4.64
CA HIS A 53 7.97 2.74 -4.45
C HIS A 53 7.37 3.31 -5.74
N PHE A 54 8.10 3.27 -6.86
CA PHE A 54 7.66 3.90 -8.11
C PHE A 54 7.21 2.92 -9.18
N ILE A 55 7.44 1.62 -9.00
CA ILE A 55 7.03 0.60 -9.97
C ILE A 55 6.08 -0.40 -9.31
N LEU A 56 6.59 -1.15 -8.30
CA LEU A 56 5.87 -2.31 -7.77
C LEU A 56 4.64 -1.95 -6.93
N LEU A 57 4.61 -0.81 -6.25
CA LEU A 57 3.40 -0.36 -5.55
C LEU A 57 2.28 0.10 -6.51
N GLY A 58 2.61 0.41 -7.77
CA GLY A 58 1.64 0.93 -8.73
C GLY A 58 1.00 2.23 -8.26
N LYS A 59 -0.27 2.45 -8.60
CA LYS A 59 -1.04 3.55 -8.02
C LYS A 59 -1.23 3.31 -6.53
N SER A 60 -0.78 4.25 -5.73
CA SER A 60 -0.74 4.09 -4.28
C SER A 60 -1.01 5.39 -3.54
N VAL A 61 -1.58 5.27 -2.35
CA VAL A 61 -1.81 6.36 -1.39
C VAL A 61 -1.08 6.03 -0.10
N VAL A 62 -0.38 7.02 0.46
CA VAL A 62 0.27 6.94 1.78
C VAL A 62 -0.38 7.97 2.68
N ILE A 63 -0.87 7.53 3.83
CA ILE A 63 -1.55 8.37 4.81
C ILE A 63 -0.77 8.35 6.12
N ASP A 64 -0.51 9.53 6.65
CA ASP A 64 0.08 9.75 7.96
C ASP A 64 -1.04 10.05 8.96
N HIS A 65 -1.18 9.19 9.95
CA HIS A 65 -2.18 9.30 11.02
C HIS A 65 -1.62 9.99 12.27
N GLY A 66 -0.34 10.39 12.25
CA GLY A 66 0.33 10.98 13.40
C GLY A 66 0.32 10.04 14.60
N PHE A 67 0.14 10.63 15.79
CA PHE A 67 0.05 9.93 17.08
C PHE A 67 -1.40 9.82 17.58
N SER A 68 -2.40 9.97 16.70
CA SER A 68 -3.83 10.00 17.10
C SER A 68 -4.36 8.65 17.59
N ILE A 69 -3.72 7.56 17.22
CA ILE A 69 -4.12 6.18 17.56
C ILE A 69 -3.38 5.68 18.81
N THR A 70 -2.11 6.08 18.95
CA THR A 70 -1.26 5.76 20.11
C THR A 70 -0.24 6.89 20.30
N ASP A 71 0.08 7.20 21.53
CA ASP A 71 1.10 8.20 21.92
C ASP A 71 2.54 7.69 21.74
N LYS A 72 2.72 6.39 21.52
CA LYS A 72 4.03 5.74 21.40
C LYS A 72 4.60 5.77 19.98
N PHE A 73 3.73 5.67 18.98
CA PHE A 73 4.13 5.54 17.58
C PHE A 73 3.36 6.51 16.70
N ARG A 74 4.08 7.13 15.76
CA ARG A 74 3.47 7.73 14.59
C ARG A 74 3.08 6.62 13.63
N ILE A 75 1.82 6.58 13.21
CA ILE A 75 1.29 5.52 12.35
C ILE A 75 1.16 6.03 10.94
N ILE A 76 1.66 5.23 9.99
CA ILE A 76 1.59 5.50 8.54
C ILE A 76 1.02 4.27 7.86
N THR A 77 0.05 4.45 6.97
CA THR A 77 -0.51 3.37 6.15
C THR A 77 -0.24 3.59 4.67
N VAL A 78 -0.08 2.49 3.94
CA VAL A 78 0.11 2.46 2.48
C VAL A 78 -0.99 1.59 1.88
N TYR A 79 -1.61 2.11 0.82
CA TYR A 79 -2.65 1.42 0.03
C TYR A 79 -2.15 1.36 -1.40
N SER A 80 -1.98 0.18 -1.96
CA SER A 80 -1.30 -0.05 -3.23
C SER A 80 -2.11 -0.88 -4.20
N HIS A 81 -1.62 -0.98 -5.43
CA HIS A 81 -2.23 -1.66 -6.57
C HIS A 81 -3.60 -1.09 -6.97
N LEU A 82 -3.85 0.19 -6.65
CA LEU A 82 -5.15 0.82 -6.93
C LEU A 82 -5.38 0.94 -8.43
N SER A 83 -6.63 0.75 -8.88
CA SER A 83 -7.04 1.00 -10.26
C SER A 83 -7.17 2.50 -10.53
N SER A 84 -7.70 3.23 -9.54
CA SER A 84 -7.83 4.69 -9.57
C SER A 84 -7.76 5.29 -8.17
N ILE A 85 -7.37 6.56 -8.13
CA ILE A 85 -7.33 7.41 -6.94
C ILE A 85 -8.09 8.68 -7.30
N SER A 86 -8.84 9.26 -6.37
CA SER A 86 -9.58 10.51 -6.59
C SER A 86 -8.60 11.67 -6.91
N ASP A 87 -8.95 12.51 -7.89
CA ASP A 87 -8.07 13.58 -8.38
C ASP A 87 -7.75 14.64 -7.31
N ASP A 88 -8.64 14.82 -6.34
CA ASP A 88 -8.49 15.75 -5.20
C ASP A 88 -7.64 15.16 -4.06
N LEU A 89 -7.32 13.86 -4.12
CA LEU A 89 -6.53 13.18 -3.09
C LEU A 89 -5.03 13.38 -3.32
N VAL A 90 -4.55 14.57 -3.03
CA VAL A 90 -3.14 14.98 -3.18
C VAL A 90 -2.45 15.10 -1.83
N ALA A 91 -1.11 15.21 -1.83
CA ALA A 91 -0.35 15.43 -0.60
C ALA A 91 -0.86 16.69 0.14
N GLY A 92 -1.13 16.56 1.43
CA GLY A 92 -1.74 17.58 2.28
C GLY A 92 -3.26 17.44 2.45
N THR A 93 -3.94 16.62 1.64
CA THR A 93 -5.38 16.35 1.80
C THR A 93 -5.64 15.65 3.13
N LYS A 94 -6.58 16.17 3.92
CA LYS A 94 -7.06 15.51 5.14
C LYS A 94 -8.14 14.51 4.78
N VAL A 95 -8.04 13.31 5.36
CA VAL A 95 -9.03 12.23 5.22
C VAL A 95 -9.56 11.83 6.59
N LYS A 96 -10.79 11.36 6.59
CA LYS A 96 -11.45 10.77 7.75
C LYS A 96 -11.49 9.24 7.62
N GLN A 97 -11.54 8.55 8.74
CA GLN A 97 -11.82 7.12 8.77
C GLN A 97 -13.09 6.82 7.95
N GLY A 98 -12.99 5.86 7.03
CA GLY A 98 -14.09 5.48 6.15
C GLY A 98 -14.18 6.25 4.84
N ASP A 99 -13.45 7.36 4.64
CA ASP A 99 -13.39 8.07 3.37
C ASP A 99 -12.86 7.16 2.26
N ILE A 100 -13.48 7.22 1.08
CA ILE A 100 -12.98 6.49 -0.09
C ILE A 100 -11.72 7.20 -0.59
N ILE A 101 -10.60 6.46 -0.62
CA ILE A 101 -9.29 6.96 -1.04
C ILE A 101 -8.87 6.45 -2.42
N GLY A 102 -9.59 5.48 -2.95
CA GLY A 102 -9.33 4.90 -4.26
C GLY A 102 -10.13 3.62 -4.47
N PHE A 103 -9.78 2.90 -5.50
CA PHE A 103 -10.45 1.63 -5.85
C PHE A 103 -9.40 0.54 -6.07
N SER A 104 -9.70 -0.70 -5.64
CA SER A 104 -8.80 -1.84 -5.79
C SER A 104 -8.49 -2.14 -7.25
N GLY A 105 -7.28 -2.60 -7.51
CA GLY A 105 -6.80 -2.91 -8.85
C GLY A 105 -5.65 -3.89 -8.83
N ASN A 106 -4.80 -3.79 -9.83
CA ASN A 106 -3.61 -4.62 -9.99
C ASN A 106 -2.43 -3.84 -10.58
N THR A 107 -2.45 -2.49 -10.52
CA THR A 107 -1.34 -1.69 -11.01
C THR A 107 -0.05 -2.01 -10.25
N GLY A 108 1.10 -1.94 -10.90
CA GLY A 108 2.39 -2.31 -10.31
C GLY A 108 2.63 -3.82 -10.17
N THR A 109 1.71 -4.66 -10.64
CA THR A 109 1.86 -6.13 -10.65
C THR A 109 2.15 -6.67 -12.06
N SER A 110 2.49 -7.95 -12.18
CA SER A 110 2.63 -8.60 -13.49
C SER A 110 1.34 -8.55 -14.31
N SER A 111 0.18 -8.64 -13.66
CA SER A 111 -1.13 -8.52 -14.33
C SER A 111 -1.38 -7.10 -14.85
N GLY A 112 -0.98 -6.07 -14.12
CA GLY A 112 -1.00 -4.67 -14.58
C GLY A 112 -0.07 -4.48 -15.77
N ALA A 113 1.18 -4.97 -15.70
CA ALA A 113 2.15 -4.94 -16.80
C ALA A 113 1.64 -5.66 -18.07
N LEU A 114 0.87 -6.74 -17.91
CA LEU A 114 0.19 -7.47 -19.00
C LEU A 114 -1.14 -6.82 -19.44
N LYS A 115 -1.54 -5.72 -18.81
CA LYS A 115 -2.79 -4.98 -19.11
C LYS A 115 -4.04 -5.86 -19.06
N ASN A 116 -4.10 -6.79 -18.11
CA ASN A 116 -5.28 -7.62 -17.87
C ASN A 116 -5.92 -7.29 -16.52
N SER A 117 -7.12 -7.79 -16.25
CA SER A 117 -7.88 -7.51 -15.04
C SER A 117 -7.74 -8.58 -13.95
N LYS A 118 -6.79 -9.51 -14.10
CA LYS A 118 -6.62 -10.61 -13.14
C LYS A 118 -5.87 -10.16 -11.89
N GLY A 119 -6.07 -10.90 -10.80
CA GLY A 119 -5.30 -10.71 -9.56
C GLY A 119 -5.52 -9.36 -8.89
N ALA A 120 -6.68 -8.73 -9.07
CA ALA A 120 -7.02 -7.52 -8.33
C ALA A 120 -7.04 -7.80 -6.83
N HIS A 121 -6.41 -6.94 -6.04
CA HIS A 121 -6.33 -7.03 -4.59
C HIS A 121 -5.92 -5.67 -4.00
N LEU A 122 -6.01 -5.51 -2.69
CA LEU A 122 -5.41 -4.40 -1.96
C LEU A 122 -4.12 -4.90 -1.29
N HIS A 123 -2.98 -4.37 -1.69
CA HIS A 123 -1.77 -4.47 -0.88
C HIS A 123 -1.78 -3.34 0.15
N TRP A 124 -1.82 -3.70 1.44
CA TRP A 124 -1.89 -2.76 2.54
C TRP A 124 -0.71 -2.94 3.48
N GLU A 125 -0.10 -1.81 3.88
CA GLU A 125 1.00 -1.78 4.84
C GLU A 125 0.67 -0.81 5.96
N ILE A 126 1.13 -1.12 7.16
CA ILE A 126 1.11 -0.22 8.31
C ILE A 126 2.51 -0.16 8.92
N PHE A 127 2.99 1.06 9.12
CA PHE A 127 4.27 1.35 9.76
C PHE A 127 4.04 2.06 11.09
N PHE A 128 4.91 1.75 12.02
CA PHE A 128 4.99 2.30 13.36
C PHE A 128 6.35 2.98 13.49
N ASP A 129 6.37 4.31 13.49
CA ASP A 129 7.59 5.11 13.63
C ASP A 129 7.71 5.62 15.07
N ASP A 130 8.87 5.44 15.70
CA ASP A 130 9.25 6.07 16.97
C ASP A 130 10.58 6.80 16.84
N SER A 131 11.17 7.23 17.96
CA SER A 131 12.48 7.92 17.99
C SER A 131 13.67 7.00 17.66
N ILE A 132 13.45 5.68 17.59
CA ILE A 132 14.49 4.67 17.39
C ILE A 132 14.49 4.18 15.95
N GLY A 133 13.30 4.00 15.35
CA GLY A 133 13.21 3.51 13.97
C GLY A 133 11.78 3.31 13.48
N ARG A 134 11.72 2.64 12.34
CA ARG A 134 10.46 2.26 11.68
C ARG A 134 10.27 0.76 11.78
N TYR A 135 9.08 0.36 12.19
CA TYR A 135 8.65 -1.03 12.29
C TYR A 135 7.40 -1.23 11.42
N PHE A 136 7.15 -2.43 10.93
CA PHE A 136 5.94 -2.76 10.19
C PHE A 136 5.21 -3.94 10.84
N LEU A 137 3.92 -4.01 10.63
CA LEU A 137 3.08 -5.10 11.14
C LEU A 137 3.61 -6.45 10.62
N GLY A 138 3.85 -7.38 11.52
CA GLY A 138 4.39 -8.69 11.19
C GLY A 138 5.91 -8.79 11.22
N GLN A 139 6.63 -7.68 11.48
CA GLN A 139 8.08 -7.73 11.59
C GLN A 139 8.52 -8.68 12.71
N ASN A 140 9.27 -9.72 12.32
CA ASN A 140 9.84 -10.72 13.25
C ASN A 140 8.81 -11.52 14.07
N ILE A 141 7.56 -11.63 13.59
CA ILE A 141 6.55 -12.50 14.23
C ILE A 141 6.12 -13.64 13.29
N PRO A 142 5.76 -14.83 13.84
CA PRO A 142 5.23 -15.93 13.05
C PRO A 142 3.93 -15.57 12.33
N PHE A 143 3.69 -16.19 11.17
CA PHE A 143 2.51 -15.92 10.33
C PHE A 143 1.18 -16.06 11.07
N ASP A 144 1.03 -17.11 11.91
CA ASP A 144 -0.20 -17.34 12.67
C ASP A 144 -0.48 -16.21 13.66
N MET A 145 0.56 -15.67 14.29
CA MET A 145 0.42 -14.51 15.19
C MET A 145 0.07 -13.25 14.38
N LEU A 146 0.67 -13.05 13.21
CA LEU A 146 0.32 -11.94 12.32
C LEU A 146 -1.15 -12.02 11.90
N LYS A 147 -1.61 -13.21 11.48
CA LYS A 147 -3.01 -13.43 11.10
C LYS A 147 -3.97 -13.09 12.23
N ASN A 148 -3.71 -13.61 13.43
CA ASN A 148 -4.55 -13.31 14.61
C ASN A 148 -4.59 -11.82 14.94
N ASN A 149 -3.46 -11.11 14.83
CA ASN A 149 -3.39 -9.66 15.06
C ASN A 149 -4.20 -8.88 14.01
N ILE A 150 -4.17 -9.32 12.75
CA ILE A 150 -4.96 -8.70 11.66
C ILE A 150 -6.45 -8.95 11.91
N ASP A 151 -6.86 -10.18 12.23
CA ASP A 151 -8.24 -10.50 12.54
C ASP A 151 -8.76 -9.59 13.68
N LEU A 152 -7.99 -9.42 14.76
CA LEU A 152 -8.34 -8.52 15.86
C LEU A 152 -8.46 -7.04 15.48
N LEU A 153 -7.75 -6.58 14.46
CA LEU A 153 -7.84 -5.19 13.97
C LEU A 153 -9.12 -4.91 13.18
N PHE A 154 -9.68 -5.92 12.53
CA PHE A 154 -10.80 -5.77 11.59
C PHE A 154 -12.11 -6.42 12.05
N ASP A 155 -12.11 -7.22 13.11
CA ASP A 155 -13.28 -7.90 13.67
C ASP A 155 -14.06 -7.04 14.70
N GLN A 156 -13.98 -5.70 14.62
CA GLN A 156 -14.70 -4.77 15.53
C GLN A 156 -16.00 -4.24 14.94
#